data_697bca138689aa6d2cb93d86677f2ed2
#
_entry.id   697bca138689aa6d2cb93d86677f2ed2
#
_cell.length_a   1.000
_cell.length_b   1.000
_cell.length_c   1.000
_cell.angle_alpha   90.00
_cell.angle_beta   90.00
_cell.angle_gamma   90.00
#
_symmetry.space_group_name_H-M   'P 1'
#
loop_
_entity.id
_entity.type
_entity.pdbx_description
1 polymer ?
#
loop_
_entity_poly.entity_id
_entity_poly.type
_entity_poly.pdbx_seq_one_letter_code
_entity_poly.pdbx_strand_id
1 'polypeptide(L)'
;MTLALRRALLGLSCVIAVITASVALALPAEAATFTTRCVVAREMRIYHTSTSSKPGRTKLHFGTTIYTDKNSHHRYRAWWWTLSEGWHRGWISANPKYTDRRACGQIT
;
A
#
# COMPACT_ATOMS: atom_id res chain seq x y z
N MET A 1 36.73 26.13 -17.40
CA MET A 1 36.80 25.81 -16.90
C MET A 1 36.45 25.48 -15.59
N THR A 2 36.81 25.90 -15.05
CA THR A 2 36.59 25.66 -13.80
C THR A 2 35.21 25.54 -13.47
N LEU A 3 34.59 26.29 -13.94
CA LEU A 3 33.32 26.25 -13.69
C LEU A 3 32.67 25.01 -13.86
N ALA A 4 33.00 24.46 -14.70
CA ALA A 4 32.39 23.32 -15.00
C ALA A 4 32.38 22.50 -13.82
N LEU A 5 33.40 22.37 -13.33
CA LEU A 5 33.47 21.69 -12.26
C LEU A 5 32.62 21.95 -11.25
N ARG A 6 32.42 23.01 -11.04
CA ARG A 6 31.71 23.26 -10.00
C ARG A 6 30.46 22.65 -10.14
N ARG A 7 30.02 22.58 -11.16
CA ARG A 7 28.81 22.10 -11.32
C ARG A 7 28.74 20.76 -10.93
N ALA A 8 29.57 20.17 -11.07
CA ALA A 8 29.58 18.85 -10.77
C ALA A 8 29.12 18.69 -9.41
N LEU A 9 29.63 19.36 -8.65
CA LEU A 9 29.28 19.23 -7.39
C LEU A 9 27.98 19.38 -7.14
N LEU A 10 27.46 20.17 -7.69
CA LEU A 10 26.21 20.36 -7.42
C LEU A 10 25.43 19.23 -7.61
N GLY A 11 25.65 18.65 -8.53
CA GLY A 11 24.82 17.64 -8.81
C GLY A 11 24.64 16.78 -7.70
N LEU A 12 25.60 16.51 -7.16
CA LEU A 12 25.53 15.71 -6.16
C LEU A 12 24.76 15.99 -5.12
N SER A 13 24.83 17.02 -4.80
CA SER A 13 24.18 17.27 -3.61
C SER A 13 22.79 16.90 -3.72
N CYS A 14 22.27 17.18 -4.70
CA CYS A 14 20.92 17.00 -4.72
C CYS A 14 20.52 15.68 -4.49
N VAL A 15 21.12 14.94 -4.87
CA VAL A 15 20.78 13.74 -4.71
C VAL A 15 20.46 13.37 -3.50
N ILE A 16 21.14 13.59 -2.72
CA ILE A 16 20.88 13.24 -1.49
C ILE A 16 19.68 13.31 -1.04
N ALA A 17 19.31 14.25 -1.04
CA ALA A 17 18.19 14.45 -0.41
C ALA A 17 17.25 13.43 -0.65
N VAL A 18 17.13 13.35 -1.39
CA VAL A 18 16.22 12.55 -1.63
C VAL A 18 15.95 11.46 -1.11
N ILE A 19 16.43 11.25 -0.97
CA ILE A 19 16.28 10.20 -0.57
C ILE A 19 15.73 9.71 0.31
N THR A 20 15.98 9.82 0.63
CA THR A 20 15.69 9.36 1.55
C THR A 20 14.67 8.73 2.10
N ALA A 21 14.68 8.90 2.93
CA ALA A 21 13.74 8.45 3.70
C ALA A 21 12.62 7.75 3.26
N SER A 22 11.90 8.42 2.80
CA SER A 22 10.75 7.87 2.45
C SER A 22 10.83 6.52 2.02
N VAL A 23 11.80 6.25 1.55
CA VAL A 23 11.96 4.99 1.17
C VAL A 23 11.46 3.92 2.00
N ALA A 24 11.75 3.95 3.20
CA ALA A 24 11.37 2.89 4.06
C ALA A 24 9.91 2.59 4.03
N LEU A 25 9.12 3.56 3.85
CA LEU A 25 7.71 3.32 3.86
C LEU A 25 7.13 3.27 2.47
N ALA A 26 7.96 3.17 1.50
CA ALA A 26 7.47 3.16 0.15
C ALA A 26 6.65 1.92 -0.14
N LEU A 27 5.65 2.04 -0.94
CA LEU A 27 4.83 0.93 -1.32
C LEU A 27 5.59 0.07 -2.31
N PRO A 28 5.22 -1.17 -2.47
CA PRO A 28 5.82 -2.02 -3.46
C PRO A 28 5.63 -1.41 -4.85
N ALA A 29 6.55 -1.65 -5.73
CA ALA A 29 6.46 -1.12 -7.07
C ALA A 29 5.16 -1.46 -7.77
N GLU A 30 4.61 -2.61 -7.53
CA GLU A 30 3.37 -3.00 -8.17
C GLU A 30 2.19 -2.15 -7.75
N ALA A 31 2.28 -1.47 -6.65
CA ALA A 31 1.20 -0.65 -6.16
C ALA A 31 1.41 0.82 -6.43
N ALA A 32 2.10 1.16 -7.51
CA ALA A 32 2.39 2.54 -7.84
C ALA A 32 1.13 3.41 -7.96
N THR A 33 0.05 2.86 -8.46
CA THR A 33 -1.19 3.62 -8.50
C THR A 33 -2.19 2.89 -7.65
N PHE A 34 -2.50 3.44 -6.53
CA PHE A 34 -3.38 2.75 -5.59
C PHE A 34 -4.38 3.68 -4.95
N THR A 35 -5.41 3.11 -4.39
CA THR A 35 -6.39 3.82 -3.58
C THR A 35 -6.20 3.37 -2.14
N THR A 36 -6.05 4.33 -1.24
CA THR A 36 -5.94 4.03 0.17
C THR A 36 -7.33 3.76 0.73
N ARG A 37 -7.46 2.73 1.52
CA ARG A 37 -8.73 2.38 2.15
C ARG A 37 -8.52 1.98 3.59
N CYS A 38 -9.57 2.09 4.38
CA CYS A 38 -9.54 1.64 5.77
C CYS A 38 -10.53 0.50 5.93
N VAL A 39 -10.12 -0.56 6.59
CA VAL A 39 -11.00 -1.67 6.90
C VAL A 39 -11.97 -1.21 7.98
N VAL A 40 -13.25 -1.19 7.67
CA VAL A 40 -14.29 -0.76 8.61
C VAL A 40 -15.12 -1.93 9.11
N ALA A 41 -14.96 -3.11 8.56
CA ALA A 41 -15.60 -4.28 9.09
C ALA A 41 -14.82 -4.78 10.30
N ARG A 42 -15.48 -5.51 11.18
CA ARG A 42 -14.81 -6.05 12.35
C ARG A 42 -13.67 -6.95 11.90
N GLU A 43 -13.93 -7.77 10.90
CA GLU A 43 -12.95 -8.65 10.30
C GLU A 43 -13.28 -8.82 8.84
N MET A 44 -12.30 -9.03 8.00
CA MET A 44 -12.57 -9.39 6.63
C MET A 44 -11.55 -10.42 6.16
N ARG A 45 -11.99 -11.29 5.28
CA ARG A 45 -11.17 -12.39 4.79
C ARG A 45 -10.26 -11.95 3.67
N ILE A 46 -9.15 -12.64 3.54
CA ILE A 46 -8.18 -12.38 2.51
C ILE A 46 -8.11 -13.62 1.63
N TYR A 47 -8.13 -13.42 0.32
CA TYR A 47 -8.08 -14.51 -0.64
C TYR A 47 -6.76 -14.50 -1.41
N HIS A 48 -6.32 -15.65 -1.87
CA HIS A 48 -5.07 -15.76 -2.58
C HIS A 48 -5.17 -15.15 -3.97
N THR A 49 -6.28 -15.33 -4.64
CA THR A 49 -6.50 -14.81 -5.99
C THR A 49 -7.88 -14.19 -6.07
N SER A 50 -8.15 -13.52 -7.16
CA SER A 50 -9.45 -12.87 -7.34
C SER A 50 -10.59 -13.86 -7.48
N THR A 51 -10.29 -15.13 -7.74
CA THR A 51 -11.33 -16.13 -7.95
C THR A 51 -11.30 -17.29 -6.97
N SER A 52 -10.39 -17.29 -6.02
CA SER A 52 -10.33 -18.38 -5.05
C SER A 52 -11.64 -18.53 -4.30
N SER A 53 -12.09 -19.73 -4.10
CA SER A 53 -13.33 -19.95 -3.36
C SER A 53 -13.12 -19.97 -1.86
N LYS A 54 -11.92 -20.28 -1.41
CA LYS A 54 -11.65 -20.35 0.01
C LYS A 54 -10.74 -19.22 0.46
N PRO A 55 -11.04 -18.63 1.61
CA PRO A 55 -10.17 -17.56 2.12
C PRO A 55 -8.91 -18.17 2.74
N GLY A 56 -7.88 -17.36 2.82
CA GLY A 56 -6.68 -17.74 3.52
C GLY A 56 -6.90 -17.70 5.03
N ARG A 57 -5.88 -18.01 5.78
CA ARG A 57 -5.98 -18.03 7.23
C ARG A 57 -5.98 -16.64 7.84
N THR A 58 -5.26 -15.73 7.24
CA THR A 58 -5.11 -14.39 7.80
C THR A 58 -6.34 -13.56 7.50
N LYS A 59 -6.71 -12.74 8.46
CA LYS A 59 -7.83 -11.82 8.30
C LYS A 59 -7.37 -10.40 8.58
N LEU A 60 -8.05 -9.45 7.98
CA LEU A 60 -7.80 -8.04 8.29
C LEU A 60 -8.84 -7.60 9.30
N HIS A 61 -8.45 -6.71 10.18
CA HIS A 61 -9.32 -6.25 11.26
C HIS A 61 -9.63 -4.76 11.13
N PHE A 62 -10.67 -4.33 11.82
CA PHE A 62 -11.08 -2.94 11.83
C PHE A 62 -9.89 -2.02 12.09
N GLY A 63 -9.79 -0.98 11.32
CA GLY A 63 -8.71 0.01 11.51
C GLY A 63 -7.43 -0.26 10.74
N THR A 64 -7.39 -1.34 9.95
CA THR A 64 -6.21 -1.61 9.15
C THR A 64 -6.23 -0.76 7.89
N THR A 65 -5.12 -0.09 7.62
CA THR A 65 -4.98 0.69 6.38
C THR A 65 -4.50 -0.25 5.27
N ILE A 66 -5.17 -0.21 4.15
CA ILE A 66 -4.79 -1.02 3.01
C ILE A 66 -4.67 -0.16 1.76
N TYR A 67 -3.95 -0.64 0.78
CA TYR A 67 -3.73 0.06 -0.48
C TYR A 67 -4.20 -0.87 -1.59
N THR A 68 -5.13 -0.42 -2.42
CA THR A 68 -5.73 -1.27 -3.44
C THR A 68 -5.49 -0.70 -4.83
N ASP A 69 -5.35 -1.53 -5.83
CA ASP A 69 -5.09 -1.05 -7.18
C ASP A 69 -5.92 -1.70 -8.28
N LYS A 70 -6.48 -2.84 -8.05
CA LYS A 70 -7.21 -3.55 -9.08
C LYS A 70 -8.51 -4.05 -8.56
N ASN A 71 -9.52 -4.11 -9.41
CA ASN A 71 -10.78 -4.71 -9.05
C ASN A 71 -11.04 -5.81 -10.08
N SER A 72 -11.13 -7.03 -9.64
CA SER A 72 -11.40 -8.17 -10.50
C SER A 72 -12.30 -9.14 -9.77
N HIS A 73 -13.36 -9.58 -10.42
CA HIS A 73 -14.29 -10.55 -9.83
C HIS A 73 -14.83 -10.07 -8.47
N HIS A 74 -15.16 -8.80 -8.39
CA HIS A 74 -15.70 -8.18 -7.15
C HIS A 74 -14.71 -8.24 -5.99
N ARG A 75 -13.43 -8.24 -6.28
CA ARG A 75 -12.39 -8.18 -5.27
C ARG A 75 -11.35 -7.16 -5.66
N TYR A 76 -10.76 -6.54 -4.63
CA TYR A 76 -9.65 -5.62 -4.82
C TYR A 76 -8.35 -6.35 -4.53
N ARG A 77 -7.31 -6.09 -5.31
CA ARG A 77 -5.98 -6.54 -4.95
C ARG A 77 -5.46 -5.54 -3.93
N ALA A 78 -5.01 -6.02 -2.79
CA ALA A 78 -4.67 -5.17 -1.66
C ALA A 78 -3.29 -5.48 -1.09
N TRP A 79 -2.64 -4.44 -0.59
CA TRP A 79 -1.40 -4.57 0.16
C TRP A 79 -1.58 -3.95 1.52
N TRP A 80 -0.92 -4.50 2.52
CA TRP A 80 -0.94 -3.90 3.86
C TRP A 80 0.38 -4.21 4.54
N TRP A 81 0.73 -3.39 5.52
CA TRP A 81 2.01 -3.48 6.21
C TRP A 81 1.84 -4.02 7.62
N THR A 82 2.76 -4.87 8.05
CA THR A 82 2.82 -5.28 9.45
C THR A 82 4.25 -5.09 9.94
N LEU A 83 4.39 -4.80 11.22
CA LEU A 83 5.71 -4.59 11.78
C LEU A 83 6.53 -5.87 11.78
N SER A 84 5.91 -6.99 11.98
CA SER A 84 6.63 -8.23 12.08
C SER A 84 7.10 -8.80 10.75
N GLU A 85 6.33 -8.60 9.71
CA GLU A 85 6.62 -9.24 8.43
C GLU A 85 6.71 -8.32 7.22
N GLY A 86 6.48 -7.06 7.39
CA GLY A 86 6.55 -6.11 6.29
C GLY A 86 5.31 -6.13 5.42
N TRP A 87 5.50 -6.04 4.13
CA TRP A 87 4.39 -5.95 3.20
C TRP A 87 3.75 -7.30 2.91
N HIS A 88 2.43 -7.30 2.89
CA HIS A 88 1.64 -8.46 2.50
C HIS A 88 0.77 -8.10 1.32
N ARG A 89 0.35 -9.08 0.57
CA ARG A 89 -0.53 -8.87 -0.57
C ARG A 89 -1.61 -9.95 -0.58
N GLY A 90 -2.78 -9.58 -1.02
CA GLY A 90 -3.87 -10.54 -1.17
C GLY A 90 -5.04 -9.90 -1.86
N TRP A 91 -6.15 -10.60 -1.94
CA TRP A 91 -7.37 -10.11 -2.54
C TRP A 91 -8.46 -10.04 -1.48
N ILE A 92 -9.21 -8.95 -1.49
CA ILE A 92 -10.26 -8.73 -0.49
C ILE A 92 -11.55 -8.37 -1.19
N SER A 93 -12.66 -8.57 -0.52
CA SER A 93 -13.96 -8.26 -1.09
C SER A 93 -14.07 -6.78 -1.44
N ALA A 94 -14.65 -6.47 -2.58
CA ALA A 94 -14.90 -5.09 -2.98
C ALA A 94 -16.25 -4.59 -2.47
N ASN A 95 -16.95 -5.38 -1.67
CA ASN A 95 -18.23 -4.96 -1.13
C ASN A 95 -18.01 -3.75 -0.23
N PRO A 96 -18.70 -2.65 -0.44
CA PRO A 96 -18.48 -1.41 0.31
C PRO A 96 -18.67 -1.51 1.83
N LYS A 97 -19.29 -2.56 2.30
CA LYS A 97 -19.45 -2.68 3.74
C LYS A 97 -18.16 -3.04 4.46
N TYR A 98 -17.12 -3.47 3.74
CA TYR A 98 -15.88 -3.89 4.39
C TYR A 98 -14.82 -2.79 4.48
N THR A 99 -14.75 -1.92 3.50
CA THR A 99 -13.71 -0.88 3.49
C THR A 99 -14.28 0.47 3.09
N ASP A 100 -13.64 1.52 3.57
CA ASP A 100 -14.00 2.89 3.26
C ASP A 100 -12.83 3.55 2.55
N ARG A 101 -13.09 4.41 1.60
CA ARG A 101 -12.04 5.10 0.85
C ARG A 101 -11.31 6.15 1.67
N ARG A 102 -11.81 6.49 2.82
CA ARG A 102 -11.13 7.44 3.69
C ARG A 102 -10.01 6.72 4.43
N ALA A 103 -8.98 7.45 4.80
CA ALA A 103 -7.93 6.89 5.62
C ALA A 103 -8.49 6.55 6.99
N CYS A 104 -7.93 5.58 7.65
CA CYS A 104 -8.42 5.16 8.96
C CYS A 104 -8.50 6.32 9.97
N GLY A 105 -7.54 7.23 9.90
CA GLY A 105 -7.56 8.35 10.83
C GLY A 105 -8.70 9.35 10.57
N GLN A 106 -9.38 9.23 9.46
CA GLN A 106 -10.48 10.14 9.13
C GLN A 106 -11.85 9.55 9.45
N ILE A 107 -11.88 8.32 9.90
CA ILE A 107 -13.13 7.64 10.21
C ILE A 107 -13.33 7.68 11.71
N THR A 108 -14.41 8.26 12.15
CA THR A 108 -14.64 8.35 13.59
C THR A 108 -15.98 7.80 13.97
#